data_dbd4d3d7ca4228a581bc602d061556c6
#
_entry.id   dbd4d3d7ca4228a581bc602d061556c6
#
_cell.length_a   1.000
_cell.length_b   1.000
_cell.length_c   1.000
_cell.angle_alpha   90.00
_cell.angle_beta   90.00
_cell.angle_gamma   90.00
#
_symmetry.space_group_name_H-M   'P 1'
#
loop_
_entity.id
_entity.type
_entity.pdbx_description
1 polymer ?
#
loop_
_entity_poly.entity_id
_entity_poly.type
_entity_poly.pdbx_seq_one_letter_code
_entity_poly.pdbx_strand_id
1 'polypeptide(L)'
;MTMKQQNQCTAEDGNHDMCTKRMIAIRDTMDVLSGKWKIAILSALVFNTYRFKELARLVGVTPKMLSKELKELEMNELVQRTVYDTTPVTVEYSITPYGKTLGRVLKEMHNWGEQHRKRIMHK
;
A
#
# COMPACT_ATOMS: atom_id res chain seq x y z
N MET A 1 7.35 28.31 -8.67
CA MET A 1 7.64 27.85 -7.39
C MET A 1 9.10 27.57 -7.25
N THR A 2 9.61 27.96 -6.22
CA THR A 2 11.01 27.78 -6.03
C THR A 2 11.25 26.74 -4.98
N MET A 3 12.40 26.16 -5.04
CA MET A 3 12.79 25.16 -4.08
C MET A 3 12.90 25.73 -2.69
N LYS A 4 13.10 27.02 -2.59
CA LYS A 4 13.18 27.68 -1.34
C LYS A 4 11.99 27.47 -0.48
N GLN A 5 10.81 27.51 -1.05
CA GLN A 5 9.60 27.35 -0.30
C GLN A 5 9.42 25.96 0.22
N GLN A 6 9.99 25.01 -0.45
CA GLN A 6 9.88 23.65 -0.03
C GLN A 6 10.84 23.29 1.04
N ASN A 7 11.83 24.10 1.20
CA ASN A 7 12.87 23.81 2.16
C ASN A 7 12.72 24.56 3.45
N GLN A 8 11.50 24.93 3.77
CA GLN A 8 11.27 25.76 4.91
C GLN A 8 11.02 25.00 6.19
N CYS A 9 11.75 23.96 6.41
CA CYS A 9 11.67 23.25 7.67
C CYS A 9 12.64 23.86 8.65
N THR A 10 12.34 25.08 9.05
CA THR A 10 13.21 25.76 9.99
C THR A 10 12.48 25.89 11.31
N ALA A 11 13.23 26.00 12.37
CA ALA A 11 12.68 26.09 13.70
C ALA A 11 12.11 27.48 14.00
N GLU A 12 12.36 28.41 13.13
CA GLU A 12 12.04 29.79 13.44
C GLU A 12 10.63 30.23 13.20
N ASP A 13 9.93 29.57 12.32
CA ASP A 13 8.64 30.03 11.88
C ASP A 13 7.52 29.03 12.01
N GLY A 14 7.68 27.99 12.74
CA GLY A 14 6.65 26.99 12.87
C GLY A 14 6.56 25.99 11.71
N ASN A 15 7.16 26.29 10.57
CA ASN A 15 7.20 25.37 9.46
C ASN A 15 7.96 24.13 9.79
N HIS A 16 8.89 24.25 10.69
CA HIS A 16 9.70 23.12 11.12
C HIS A 16 8.82 22.02 11.72
N ASP A 17 7.90 22.41 12.60
CA ASP A 17 6.99 21.45 13.22
C ASP A 17 6.08 20.81 12.19
N MET A 18 5.57 21.57 11.25
CA MET A 18 4.71 21.04 10.22
C MET A 18 5.46 20.07 9.30
N CYS A 19 6.69 20.42 8.95
CA CYS A 19 7.53 19.54 8.16
C CYS A 19 7.84 18.26 8.89
N THR A 20 8.15 18.37 10.17
CA THR A 20 8.48 17.20 10.98
C THR A 20 7.29 16.27 11.09
N LYS A 21 6.10 16.84 11.35
CA LYS A 21 4.88 16.04 11.44
C LYS A 21 4.56 15.36 10.12
N ARG A 22 4.76 16.08 9.01
CA ARG A 22 4.53 15.48 7.69
C ARG A 22 5.48 14.34 7.43
N MET A 23 6.74 14.51 7.78
CA MET A 23 7.74 13.47 7.59
C MET A 23 7.44 12.25 8.43
N ILE A 24 6.98 12.44 9.66
CA ILE A 24 6.60 11.35 10.52
C ILE A 24 5.44 10.58 9.93
N ALA A 25 4.42 11.28 9.44
CA ALA A 25 3.27 10.64 8.83
C ALA A 25 3.64 9.84 7.60
N ILE A 26 4.52 10.39 6.77
CA ILE A 26 5.00 9.69 5.58
C ILE A 26 5.78 8.45 5.98
N ARG A 27 6.64 8.58 6.99
CA ARG A 27 7.43 7.46 7.47
C ARG A 27 6.56 6.35 8.02
N ASP A 28 5.52 6.71 8.79
CA ASP A 28 4.57 5.72 9.30
C ASP A 28 3.89 4.98 8.17
N THR A 29 3.51 5.71 7.13
CA THR A 29 2.88 5.10 5.96
C THR A 29 3.84 4.14 5.27
N MET A 30 5.08 4.55 5.12
CA MET A 30 6.09 3.70 4.51
C MET A 30 6.35 2.45 5.33
N ASP A 31 6.31 2.57 6.65
CA ASP A 31 6.49 1.40 7.53
C ASP A 31 5.38 0.37 7.30
N VAL A 32 4.16 0.84 7.15
CA VAL A 32 3.01 -0.03 6.93
C VAL A 32 3.05 -0.66 5.53
N LEU A 33 3.52 0.08 4.55
CA LEU A 33 3.53 -0.36 3.15
C LEU A 33 4.91 -0.79 2.67
N SER A 34 5.83 -1.02 3.58
CA SER A 34 7.21 -1.34 3.22
C SER A 34 7.30 -2.63 2.41
N GLY A 35 8.32 -2.69 1.56
CA GLY A 35 8.56 -3.85 0.73
C GLY A 35 7.96 -3.68 -0.65
N LYS A 36 8.28 -4.64 -1.49
CA LYS A 36 7.93 -4.59 -2.89
C LYS A 36 6.48 -4.98 -3.16
N TRP A 37 5.91 -5.83 -2.30
CA TRP A 37 4.69 -6.54 -2.63
C TRP A 37 3.42 -6.04 -1.96
N LYS A 38 3.53 -5.34 -0.83
CA LYS A 38 2.34 -4.95 -0.07
C LYS A 38 1.41 -4.05 -0.87
N ILE A 39 1.95 -3.08 -1.56
CA ILE A 39 1.14 -2.16 -2.37
C ILE A 39 0.43 -2.90 -3.49
N ALA A 40 1.13 -3.83 -4.14
CA ALA A 40 0.53 -4.62 -5.20
C ALA A 40 -0.60 -5.49 -4.67
N ILE A 41 -0.41 -6.10 -3.52
CA ILE A 41 -1.42 -6.95 -2.89
C ILE A 41 -2.65 -6.11 -2.54
N LEU A 42 -2.43 -4.97 -1.90
CA LEU A 42 -3.54 -4.10 -1.52
C LEU A 42 -4.29 -3.58 -2.74
N SER A 43 -3.56 -3.26 -3.80
CA SER A 43 -4.18 -2.78 -5.03
C SER A 43 -5.11 -3.83 -5.63
N ALA A 44 -4.71 -5.09 -5.57
CA ALA A 44 -5.56 -6.18 -6.05
C ALA A 44 -6.80 -6.30 -5.18
N LEU A 45 -6.63 -6.22 -3.86
CA LEU A 45 -7.73 -6.42 -2.93
C LEU A 45 -8.72 -5.25 -2.86
N VAL A 46 -8.32 -4.09 -3.33
CA VAL A 46 -9.25 -2.95 -3.44
C VAL A 46 -10.39 -3.30 -4.39
N PHE A 47 -10.10 -4.07 -5.43
CA PHE A 47 -11.08 -4.37 -6.46
C PHE A 47 -11.86 -5.65 -6.22
N ASN A 48 -11.29 -6.61 -5.50
CA ASN A 48 -11.94 -7.90 -5.35
C ASN A 48 -11.39 -8.66 -4.16
N THR A 49 -12.11 -9.70 -3.78
CA THR A 49 -11.69 -10.67 -2.78
C THR A 49 -11.05 -11.84 -3.51
N TYR A 50 -9.96 -12.35 -2.97
CA TYR A 50 -9.22 -13.42 -3.63
C TYR A 50 -8.87 -14.54 -2.67
N ARG A 51 -8.80 -15.74 -3.21
CA ARG A 51 -8.21 -16.87 -2.51
C ARG A 51 -6.70 -16.75 -2.60
N PHE A 52 -6.02 -17.44 -1.70
CA PHE A 52 -4.57 -17.33 -1.62
C PHE A 52 -3.86 -17.61 -2.95
N LYS A 53 -4.21 -18.72 -3.61
CA LYS A 53 -3.55 -19.06 -4.87
C LYS A 53 -3.85 -18.11 -6.00
N GLU A 54 -5.09 -17.61 -6.02
CA GLU A 54 -5.47 -16.62 -7.03
C GLU A 54 -4.66 -15.34 -6.85
N LEU A 55 -4.52 -14.91 -5.60
CA LEU A 55 -3.80 -13.69 -5.29
C LEU A 55 -2.32 -13.84 -5.63
N ALA A 56 -1.73 -14.99 -5.28
CA ALA A 56 -0.33 -15.25 -5.59
C ALA A 56 -0.08 -15.18 -7.09
N ARG A 57 -0.98 -15.74 -7.87
CA ARG A 57 -0.85 -15.76 -9.32
C ARG A 57 -1.02 -14.36 -9.91
N LEU A 58 -2.01 -13.63 -9.41
CA LEU A 58 -2.28 -12.29 -9.92
C LEU A 58 -1.13 -11.33 -9.64
N VAL A 59 -0.61 -11.38 -8.43
CA VAL A 59 0.48 -10.48 -8.02
C VAL A 59 1.83 -10.95 -8.57
N GLY A 60 1.95 -12.25 -8.83
CA GLY A 60 3.20 -12.79 -9.34
C GLY A 60 4.24 -12.98 -8.26
N VAL A 61 3.80 -13.41 -7.08
CA VAL A 61 4.67 -13.57 -5.93
C VAL A 61 4.65 -15.04 -5.48
N THR A 62 5.74 -15.49 -4.87
CA THR A 62 5.80 -16.85 -4.37
C THR A 62 4.84 -17.04 -3.20
N PRO A 63 4.32 -18.25 -2.98
CA PRO A 63 3.45 -18.50 -1.83
C PRO A 63 4.09 -18.14 -0.50
N LYS A 64 5.38 -18.41 -0.36
CA LYS A 64 6.09 -18.11 0.87
C LYS A 64 6.11 -16.61 1.14
N MET A 65 6.42 -15.83 0.13
CA MET A 65 6.47 -14.38 0.25
C MET A 65 5.07 -13.82 0.48
N LEU A 66 4.07 -14.33 -0.25
CA LEU A 66 2.70 -13.86 -0.08
C LEU A 66 2.21 -14.12 1.34
N SER A 67 2.51 -15.28 1.88
CA SER A 67 2.10 -15.62 3.25
C SER A 67 2.68 -14.63 4.25
N LYS A 68 3.95 -14.29 4.08
CA LYS A 68 4.62 -13.33 4.94
C LYS A 68 3.98 -11.94 4.84
N GLU A 69 3.79 -11.48 3.62
CA GLU A 69 3.24 -10.15 3.40
C GLU A 69 1.81 -10.02 3.90
N LEU A 70 1.00 -11.06 3.67
CA LEU A 70 -0.37 -11.04 4.14
C LEU A 70 -0.47 -11.00 5.66
N LYS A 71 0.41 -11.73 6.33
CA LYS A 71 0.43 -11.70 7.79
C LYS A 71 0.72 -10.31 8.32
N GLU A 72 1.69 -9.64 7.70
CA GLU A 72 2.04 -8.28 8.11
C GLU A 72 0.89 -7.31 7.84
N LEU A 73 0.21 -7.48 6.72
CA LEU A 73 -0.95 -6.64 6.40
C LEU A 73 -2.11 -6.90 7.37
N GLU A 74 -2.30 -8.15 7.77
CA GLU A 74 -3.32 -8.48 8.77
C GLU A 74 -2.98 -7.86 10.12
N MET A 75 -1.72 -7.88 10.50
CA MET A 75 -1.28 -7.30 11.77
C MET A 75 -1.54 -5.80 11.80
N ASN A 76 -1.47 -5.15 10.67
CA ASN A 76 -1.77 -3.73 10.57
C ASN A 76 -3.24 -3.46 10.27
N GLU A 77 -4.08 -4.50 10.33
CA GLU A 77 -5.52 -4.41 10.18
C GLU A 77 -5.96 -3.89 8.81
N LEU A 78 -5.13 -4.08 7.81
CA LEU A 78 -5.46 -3.64 6.45
C LEU A 78 -6.13 -4.73 5.63
N VAL A 79 -5.86 -5.98 5.98
CA VAL A 79 -6.37 -7.16 5.27
C VAL A 79 -7.01 -8.08 6.27
N GLN A 80 -8.07 -8.74 5.82
CA GLN A 80 -8.83 -9.69 6.63
C GLN A 80 -8.78 -11.05 5.97
N ARG A 81 -8.52 -12.06 6.79
CA ARG A 81 -8.52 -13.45 6.35
C ARG A 81 -9.82 -14.08 6.84
N THR A 82 -10.58 -14.64 5.91
CA THR A 82 -11.85 -15.27 6.22
C THR A 82 -11.77 -16.75 5.85
N VAL A 83 -12.09 -17.60 6.83
CA VAL A 83 -12.09 -19.04 6.62
C VAL A 83 -13.53 -19.49 6.53
N TYR A 84 -13.86 -20.17 5.43
CA TYR A 84 -15.21 -20.71 5.24
C TYR A 84 -15.18 -22.19 5.56
N ASP A 85 -16.14 -22.62 6.38
CA ASP A 85 -16.27 -24.01 6.79
C ASP A 85 -16.96 -24.81 5.69
N THR A 86 -16.26 -24.98 4.59
CA THR A 86 -16.73 -25.74 3.44
C THR A 86 -15.87 -26.98 3.28
N THR A 87 -16.25 -27.88 2.36
CA THR A 87 -15.45 -29.07 2.07
C THR A 87 -15.02 -29.05 0.62
N PRO A 88 -13.74 -28.77 0.33
CA PRO A 88 -12.66 -28.44 1.26
C PRO A 88 -12.75 -27.04 1.84
N VAL A 89 -12.03 -26.80 2.92
CA VAL A 89 -12.00 -25.49 3.57
C VAL A 89 -11.48 -24.44 2.60
N THR A 90 -12.18 -23.32 2.55
CA THR A 90 -11.84 -22.20 1.67
C THR A 90 -11.36 -21.03 2.52
N VAL A 91 -10.27 -20.41 2.11
CA VAL A 91 -9.73 -19.23 2.76
C VAL A 91 -9.68 -18.09 1.76
N GLU A 92 -10.25 -16.96 2.14
CA GLU A 92 -10.27 -15.77 1.29
C GLU A 92 -9.64 -14.59 1.99
N TYR A 93 -9.04 -13.72 1.20
CA TYR A 93 -8.46 -12.48 1.70
C TYR A 93 -9.20 -11.31 1.11
N SER A 94 -9.49 -10.34 1.95
CA SER A 94 -10.21 -9.13 1.53
C SER A 94 -9.60 -7.94 2.24
N ILE A 95 -9.85 -6.77 1.66
CA ILE A 95 -9.39 -5.54 2.29
C ILE A 95 -10.40 -5.15 3.38
N THR A 96 -9.89 -4.67 4.50
CA THR A 96 -10.76 -4.23 5.60
C THR A 96 -11.30 -2.82 5.30
N PRO A 97 -12.33 -2.38 6.05
CA PRO A 97 -12.76 -0.98 5.92
C PRO A 97 -11.61 0.00 6.18
N TYR A 98 -10.76 -0.32 7.14
CA TYR A 98 -9.58 0.51 7.41
C TYR A 98 -8.63 0.48 6.22
N GLY A 99 -8.39 -0.70 5.65
CA GLY A 99 -7.55 -0.83 4.46
C GLY A 99 -8.07 -0.04 3.27
N LYS A 100 -9.39 0.10 3.16
CA LYS A 100 -10.00 0.86 2.08
C LYS A 100 -9.65 2.33 2.14
N THR A 101 -9.25 2.84 3.30
CA THR A 101 -8.83 4.23 3.41
C THR A 101 -7.56 4.50 2.61
N LEU A 102 -6.82 3.46 2.25
CA LEU A 102 -5.65 3.60 1.41
C LEU A 102 -5.98 3.66 -0.08
N GLY A 103 -7.23 3.42 -0.44
CA GLY A 103 -7.63 3.37 -1.85
C GLY A 103 -7.23 4.61 -2.62
N ARG A 104 -7.40 5.77 -2.02
CA ARG A 104 -7.06 7.04 -2.66
C ARG A 104 -5.55 7.16 -2.89
N VAL A 105 -4.77 6.76 -1.89
CA VAL A 105 -3.32 6.79 -2.00
C VAL A 105 -2.85 5.87 -3.11
N LEU A 106 -3.40 4.65 -3.14
CA LEU A 106 -3.04 3.67 -4.15
C LEU A 106 -3.40 4.15 -5.55
N LYS A 107 -4.56 4.79 -5.67
CA LYS A 107 -4.99 5.33 -6.96
C LYS A 107 -4.04 6.41 -7.46
N GLU A 108 -3.62 7.29 -6.57
CA GLU A 108 -2.69 8.35 -6.95
C GLU A 108 -1.32 7.79 -7.31
N MET A 109 -0.89 6.75 -6.62
CA MET A 109 0.36 6.09 -6.98
C MET A 109 0.28 5.48 -8.37
N HIS A 110 -0.85 4.86 -8.68
CA HIS A 110 -1.08 4.31 -10.00
C HIS A 110 -1.02 5.40 -11.07
N ASN A 111 -1.72 6.50 -10.82
CA ASN A 111 -1.76 7.60 -11.77
C ASN A 111 -0.38 8.19 -12.01
N TRP A 112 0.35 8.41 -10.95
CA TRP A 112 1.69 8.96 -11.07
C TRP A 112 2.60 8.01 -11.85
N GLY A 113 2.49 6.71 -11.54
CA GLY A 113 3.30 5.70 -12.20
C GLY A 113 3.03 5.61 -13.68
N GLU A 114 1.76 5.73 -14.09
CA GLU A 114 1.40 5.72 -15.49
C GLU A 114 2.02 6.89 -16.24
N GLN A 115 1.94 8.08 -15.66
CA GLN A 115 2.53 9.25 -16.28
C GLN A 115 4.04 9.11 -16.38
N HIS A 116 4.64 8.56 -15.34
CA HIS A 116 6.08 8.33 -15.33
C HIS A 116 6.51 7.36 -16.42
N ARG A 117 5.74 6.25 -16.58
CA ARG A 117 6.05 5.30 -17.65
C ARG A 117 5.96 5.93 -19.03
N LYS A 118 4.94 6.75 -19.25
CA LYS A 118 4.81 7.46 -20.52
C LYS A 118 6.01 8.38 -20.77
N ARG A 119 6.44 9.06 -19.72
CA ARG A 119 7.58 9.95 -19.84
C ARG A 119 8.86 9.19 -20.21
N ILE A 120 9.11 8.06 -19.59
CA ILE A 120 10.29 7.26 -19.87
C ILE A 120 10.22 6.69 -21.29
N MET A 121 9.08 6.22 -21.70
CA MET A 121 8.92 5.54 -22.97
C MET A 121 9.02 6.48 -24.16
N HIS A 122 8.85 7.77 -23.93
CA HIS A 122 8.92 8.75 -25.00
C HIS A 122 10.24 9.52 -25.05
N LYS A 123 11.25 9.03 -24.39
CA LYS A 123 12.57 9.65 -24.45
C LYS A 123 13.38 9.21 -25.64
#